data_c3c0ad456e88253f0bbea9f2fa6fec9f
#
_entry.id   c3c0ad456e88253f0bbea9f2fa6fec9f
#
_cell.length_a   1.000
_cell.length_b   1.000
_cell.length_c   1.000
_cell.angle_alpha   90.00
_cell.angle_beta   90.00
_cell.angle_gamma   90.00
#
_symmetry.space_group_name_H-M   'P 1'
#
loop_
_entity.id
_entity.type
_entity.pdbx_description
1 polymer ?
#
loop_
_entity_poly.entity_id
_entity_poly.type
_entity_poly.pdbx_seq_one_letter_code
_entity_poly.pdbx_strand_id
1 'polypeptide(L)'
;IINPAGLSFDSVPILDALKVFPGPIIEVHISNIHARDEQHRHSILSAVSTGVICGLGAYGYLVAMQSAVYLLDAMPDSLPDPIKNGPK
;
A
#
# COMPACT_ATOMS: atom_id res chain seq x y z
N ILE A 1 0.34 7.86 0.41
CA ILE A 1 -0.49 7.07 1.34
C ILE A 1 -1.90 7.05 0.79
N ILE A 2 -2.44 5.87 0.60
CA ILE A 2 -3.77 5.73 0.03
C ILE A 2 -4.60 4.72 0.80
N ASN A 3 -5.83 5.11 1.14
CA ASN A 3 -6.85 4.17 1.61
C ASN A 3 -7.89 4.06 0.49
N PRO A 4 -7.80 3.04 -0.34
CA PRO A 4 -8.69 2.94 -1.50
C PRO A 4 -10.10 2.42 -1.17
N ALA A 5 -10.32 1.95 0.05
CA ALA A 5 -11.62 1.44 0.49
C ALA A 5 -12.17 0.40 -0.50
N GLY A 6 -13.43 0.53 -0.90
CA GLY A 6 -14.03 -0.42 -1.83
C GLY A 6 -13.41 -0.45 -3.22
N LEU A 7 -12.65 0.57 -3.58
CA LEU A 7 -11.96 0.59 -4.87
C LEU A 7 -10.76 -0.35 -4.91
N SER A 8 -10.38 -0.93 -3.76
CA SER A 8 -9.25 -1.86 -3.66
C SER A 8 -9.42 -3.11 -4.50
N PHE A 9 -10.64 -3.53 -4.73
CA PHE A 9 -10.91 -4.88 -5.19
C PHE A 9 -11.13 -5.00 -6.69
N ASP A 10 -11.40 -3.89 -7.39
CA ASP A 10 -11.69 -3.94 -8.82
C ASP A 10 -11.35 -2.68 -9.60
N SER A 11 -10.76 -1.66 -8.97
CA SER A 11 -10.50 -0.41 -9.68
C SER A 11 -9.21 -0.46 -10.49
N VAL A 12 -9.32 -0.92 -11.73
CA VAL A 12 -8.21 -0.89 -12.68
C VAL A 12 -7.73 0.53 -12.97
N PRO A 13 -8.60 1.55 -13.10
CA PRO A 13 -8.12 2.92 -13.30
C PRO A 13 -7.20 3.41 -12.20
N ILE A 14 -7.49 3.11 -10.94
CA ILE A 14 -6.60 3.50 -9.84
C ILE A 14 -5.30 2.71 -9.90
N LEU A 15 -5.38 1.42 -10.19
CA LEU A 15 -4.20 0.58 -10.35
C LEU A 15 -3.26 1.18 -11.40
N ASP A 16 -3.81 1.56 -12.55
CA ASP A 16 -3.01 2.14 -13.63
C ASP A 16 -2.42 3.48 -13.24
N ALA A 17 -3.17 4.31 -12.53
CA ALA A 17 -2.67 5.61 -12.07
C ALA A 17 -1.50 5.43 -11.09
N LEU A 18 -1.61 4.46 -10.17
CA LEU A 18 -0.55 4.22 -9.21
C LEU A 18 0.72 3.67 -9.86
N LYS A 19 0.59 2.95 -10.96
CA LYS A 19 1.76 2.41 -11.67
C LYS A 19 2.71 3.47 -12.18
N VAL A 20 2.22 4.68 -12.45
CA VAL A 20 3.06 5.75 -12.97
C VAL A 20 3.64 6.65 -11.88
N PHE A 21 3.24 6.43 -10.63
CA PHE A 21 3.77 7.22 -9.52
C PHE A 21 5.19 6.76 -9.19
N PRO A 22 6.18 7.67 -9.20
CA PRO A 22 7.58 7.28 -9.09
C PRO A 22 8.07 7.07 -7.65
N GLY A 23 7.29 7.43 -6.65
CA GLY A 23 7.68 7.35 -5.25
C GLY A 23 7.11 6.12 -4.54
N PRO A 24 7.38 5.98 -3.24
CA PRO A 24 6.78 4.91 -2.46
C PRO A 24 5.27 5.09 -2.34
N ILE A 25 4.58 3.97 -2.34
CA ILE A 25 3.13 3.91 -2.19
C ILE A 25 2.83 3.04 -0.99
N ILE A 26 2.11 3.58 -0.02
CA ILE A 26 1.69 2.83 1.15
C ILE A 26 0.17 2.75 1.13
N GLU A 27 -0.32 1.52 1.02
CA GLU A 27 -1.73 1.22 1.04
C GLU A 27 -2.17 1.01 2.49
N VAL A 28 -3.24 1.70 2.91
CA VAL A 28 -3.75 1.62 4.28
C VAL A 28 -5.21 1.18 4.24
N HIS A 29 -5.52 0.18 5.03
CA HIS A 29 -6.88 -0.25 5.31
C HIS A 29 -7.12 -0.18 6.82
N ILE A 30 -8.22 0.45 7.22
CA ILE A 30 -8.56 0.58 8.64
C ILE A 30 -8.86 -0.78 9.24
N SER A 31 -9.61 -1.61 8.53
CA SER A 31 -9.94 -2.97 8.98
C SER A 31 -8.93 -3.99 8.42
N ASN A 32 -8.91 -5.15 9.06
CA ASN A 32 -8.12 -6.26 8.52
C ASN A 32 -8.87 -6.91 7.37
N ILE A 33 -8.53 -6.50 6.15
CA ILE A 33 -9.20 -7.01 4.95
C ILE A 33 -8.97 -8.53 4.74
N HIS A 34 -7.92 -9.07 5.31
CA HIS A 34 -7.63 -10.50 5.18
C HIS A 34 -8.60 -11.37 6.00
N ALA A 35 -9.34 -10.77 6.93
CA ALA A 35 -10.36 -11.46 7.70
C ALA A 35 -11.75 -11.37 7.05
N ARG A 36 -11.84 -10.77 5.88
CA ARG A 36 -13.12 -10.56 5.18
C ARG A 36 -13.43 -11.72 4.25
N ASP A 37 -14.57 -11.62 3.56
CA ASP A 37 -14.96 -12.61 2.56
C ASP A 37 -14.01 -12.57 1.36
N GLU A 38 -14.15 -13.57 0.49
CA GLU A 38 -13.23 -13.74 -0.65
C GLU A 38 -13.23 -12.51 -1.58
N GLN A 39 -14.39 -11.87 -1.76
CA GLN A 39 -14.50 -10.73 -2.66
C GLN A 39 -13.85 -9.47 -2.13
N HIS A 40 -13.68 -9.35 -0.80
CA HIS A 40 -13.19 -8.15 -0.14
C HIS A 40 -11.86 -8.37 0.57
N ARG A 41 -11.12 -9.40 0.18
CA ARG A 41 -9.88 -9.80 0.84
C ARG A 41 -8.63 -9.50 0.03
N HIS A 42 -8.76 -9.43 -1.28
CA HIS A 42 -7.61 -9.28 -2.17
C HIS A 42 -7.63 -7.92 -2.85
N SER A 43 -6.79 -7.01 -2.37
CA SER A 43 -6.64 -5.71 -3.02
C SER A 43 -5.75 -5.86 -4.25
N ILE A 44 -6.25 -5.46 -5.41
CA ILE A 44 -5.44 -5.45 -6.62
C ILE A 44 -4.37 -4.35 -6.57
N LEU A 45 -4.56 -3.35 -5.71
CA LEU A 45 -3.63 -2.23 -5.59
C LEU A 45 -2.38 -2.62 -4.81
N SER A 46 -2.44 -3.71 -4.04
CA SER A 46 -1.27 -4.20 -3.31
C SER A 46 -0.14 -4.60 -4.25
N ALA A 47 -0.47 -4.96 -5.48
CA ALA A 47 0.52 -5.33 -6.48
C ALA A 47 1.43 -4.15 -6.89
N VAL A 48 0.99 -2.91 -6.67
CA VAL A 48 1.78 -1.72 -7.01
C VAL A 48 2.17 -0.92 -5.78
N SER A 49 1.81 -1.39 -4.59
CA SER A 49 2.11 -0.71 -3.33
C SER A 49 3.47 -1.16 -2.81
N THR A 50 4.24 -0.22 -2.27
CA THR A 50 5.51 -0.53 -1.63
C THR A 50 5.28 -1.26 -0.31
N GLY A 51 4.27 -0.85 0.44
CA GLY A 51 3.89 -1.49 1.68
C GLY A 51 2.39 -1.44 1.88
N VAL A 52 1.88 -2.34 2.71
CA VAL A 52 0.46 -2.45 3.02
C VAL A 52 0.30 -2.50 4.54
N ILE A 53 -0.59 -1.67 5.06
CA ILE A 53 -0.94 -1.65 6.48
C ILE A 53 -2.43 -1.90 6.56
N CYS A 54 -2.84 -2.86 7.35
CA CYS A 54 -4.26 -3.12 7.55
C CYS A 54 -4.55 -3.59 8.97
N GLY A 55 -5.75 -3.27 9.46
CA GLY A 55 -6.22 -3.79 10.73
C GLY A 55 -5.88 -2.95 11.95
N LEU A 56 -5.27 -1.79 11.79
CA LEU A 56 -4.84 -0.95 12.92
C LEU A 56 -5.79 0.22 13.18
N GLY A 57 -6.96 0.24 12.56
CA GLY A 57 -7.86 1.37 12.66
C GLY A 57 -7.20 2.64 12.12
N ALA A 58 -7.62 3.77 12.63
CA ALA A 58 -7.07 5.06 12.20
C ALA A 58 -5.60 5.23 12.55
N TYR A 59 -5.09 4.48 13.51
CA TYR A 59 -3.68 4.52 13.87
C TYR A 59 -2.79 4.09 12.70
N GLY A 60 -3.32 3.31 11.77
CA GLY A 60 -2.59 2.90 10.58
C GLY A 60 -2.06 4.08 9.76
N TYR A 61 -2.76 5.21 9.77
CA TYR A 61 -2.27 6.40 9.05
C TYR A 61 -1.00 6.97 9.68
N LEU A 62 -0.89 6.95 11.00
CA LEU A 62 0.34 7.39 11.67
C LEU A 62 1.51 6.49 11.33
N VAL A 63 1.28 5.18 11.35
CA VAL A 63 2.30 4.21 10.97
C VAL A 63 2.70 4.41 9.51
N ALA A 64 1.72 4.67 8.63
CA ALA A 64 2.00 4.92 7.22
C ALA A 64 2.85 6.17 7.02
N MET A 65 2.57 7.24 7.75
CA MET A 65 3.36 8.47 7.66
C MET A 65 4.80 8.23 8.11
N GLN A 66 4.99 7.53 9.22
CA GLN A 66 6.32 7.18 9.69
C GLN A 66 7.06 6.31 8.67
N SER A 67 6.34 5.37 8.07
CA SER A 67 6.90 4.48 7.05
C SER A 67 7.28 5.26 5.80
N ALA A 68 6.45 6.23 5.40
CA ALA A 68 6.74 7.05 4.23
C ALA A 68 8.02 7.87 4.43
N VAL A 69 8.19 8.47 5.60
CA VAL A 69 9.40 9.21 5.92
C VAL A 69 10.62 8.29 5.88
N TYR A 70 10.50 7.12 6.49
CA TYR A 70 11.58 6.14 6.48
C TYR A 70 11.97 5.74 5.06
N LEU A 71 10.97 5.45 4.23
CA LEU A 71 11.22 5.00 2.86
C LEU A 71 11.87 6.10 2.01
N LEU A 72 11.43 7.35 2.18
CA LEU A 72 12.00 8.46 1.44
C LEU A 72 13.46 8.72 1.83
N ASP A 73 13.80 8.53 3.09
CA ASP A 73 15.17 8.76 3.57
C ASP A 73 16.09 7.58 3.31
N ALA A 74 15.57 6.35 3.37
CA ALA A 74 16.36 5.13 3.26
C ALA A 74 16.53 4.62 1.84
N MET A 75 15.56 4.89 0.96
CA MET A 75 15.65 4.47 -0.43
C MET A 75 16.71 5.31 -1.15
N PRO A 76 17.28 4.81 -2.24
CA PRO A 76 17.12 3.47 -2.77
C PRO A 76 18.15 2.49 -2.27
N ASP A 77 19.16 2.94 -1.54
CA ASP A 77 20.41 2.21 -1.39
C ASP A 77 20.42 1.25 -0.20
N SER A 78 19.57 1.47 0.80
CA SER A 78 19.58 0.72 2.03
C SER A 78 18.50 -0.34 2.15
N LEU A 79 17.52 -0.37 1.23
CA LEU A 79 16.43 -1.33 1.26
C LEU A 79 16.65 -2.44 0.24
N PRO A 80 16.31 -3.68 0.60
CA PRO A 80 16.43 -4.77 -0.37
C PRO A 80 15.33 -4.69 -1.45
N ASP A 81 15.58 -5.29 -2.61
CA ASP A 81 14.53 -5.66 -3.52
C ASP A 81 13.64 -6.65 -2.79
N PRO A 82 12.40 -6.69 -2.98
CA PRO A 82 11.45 -5.92 -3.77
C PRO A 82 10.94 -4.67 -3.07
N ILE A 83 11.41 -4.35 -1.89
CA ILE A 83 10.95 -3.14 -1.17
C ILE A 83 11.40 -1.89 -1.92
N LYS A 84 12.65 -1.87 -2.36
CA LYS A 84 13.22 -0.73 -3.06
C LYS A 84 12.56 -0.48 -4.41
N ASN A 85 12.18 -1.53 -5.11
CA ASN A 85 11.63 -1.46 -6.45
C ASN A 85 10.12 -1.66 -6.48
N GLY A 86 9.49 -1.77 -5.32
CA GLY A 86 8.07 -2.07 -5.23
C GLY A 86 7.78 -3.56 -5.39
N PRO A 87 6.50 -3.89 -5.54
CA PRO A 87 6.10 -5.30 -5.61
C PRO A 87 6.67 -6.00 -6.84
N LYS A 88 6.99 -7.22 -6.65
CA LYS A 88 7.50 -8.10 -7.70
C LYS A 88 6.46 -9.10 -8.12
#